data_5b2496baee22e2a47708df6f4aa53c0b
#
_entry.id   5b2496baee22e2a47708df6f4aa53c0b
#
_cell.length_a   1.000
_cell.length_b   1.000
_cell.length_c   1.000
_cell.angle_alpha   90.00
_cell.angle_beta   90.00
_cell.angle_gamma   90.00
#
_symmetry.space_group_name_H-M   'P 1'
#
loop_
_entity.id
_entity.type
_entity.pdbx_description
1 polymer ?
#
loop_
_entity_poly.entity_id
_entity_poly.type
_entity_poly.pdbx_seq_one_letter_code
_entity_poly.pdbx_strand_id
1 'polypeptide(L)'
;MPIQFRRLLPAAGLTALAALACLPSPADAHPHVWITYGAQIQLEQQKVTGFREDWTFTKGFPAMLSVDLSHYPADAVLSDKDRDTFRQSAFDSLKRVDYFTRIFVNGKRLATGEPKDFSVALRGGKLVYTFVLPLQEPVDLPVSGFQFGVWDENYFVAFEMRADGVQLDPPAARCHITNVPDRDHPVFFGSVFPNAARIAC
;
A
#
# COMPACT_ATOMS: atom_id res chain seq x y z
N MET A 1 60.08 -35.37 49.40
CA MET A 1 59.83 -34.35 48.35
C MET A 1 58.53 -34.76 47.64
N PRO A 2 57.40 -34.07 47.84
CA PRO A 2 56.16 -34.37 47.12
C PRO A 2 56.03 -33.47 45.88
N ILE A 3 55.77 -34.07 44.76
CA ILE A 3 55.53 -33.43 43.45
C ILE A 3 54.06 -32.98 43.43
N GLN A 4 53.86 -31.64 43.33
CA GLN A 4 52.52 -31.09 43.16
C GLN A 4 52.12 -31.09 41.67
N PHE A 5 51.11 -31.86 41.31
CA PHE A 5 50.44 -31.80 40.03
C PHE A 5 49.49 -30.58 39.98
N ARG A 6 49.89 -29.56 39.27
CA ARG A 6 49.00 -28.43 38.89
C ARG A 6 48.04 -28.89 37.78
N ARG A 7 46.75 -29.04 38.08
CA ARG A 7 45.71 -29.28 37.09
C ARG A 7 45.45 -27.96 36.33
N LEU A 8 45.79 -27.94 35.05
CA LEU A 8 45.36 -26.91 34.11
C LEU A 8 43.94 -27.22 33.73
N LEU A 9 42.98 -26.36 34.10
CA LEU A 9 41.61 -26.40 33.62
C LEU A 9 41.59 -25.85 32.20
N PRO A 10 40.90 -26.47 31.23
CA PRO A 10 40.83 -25.97 29.83
C PRO A 10 39.98 -24.70 29.75
N ALA A 11 40.55 -23.64 29.23
CA ALA A 11 39.91 -22.35 28.96
C ALA A 11 38.96 -22.41 27.70
N ALA A 12 38.42 -23.56 27.40
CA ALA A 12 37.60 -23.77 26.17
C ALA A 12 36.13 -23.36 26.32
N GLY A 13 35.67 -23.01 27.53
CA GLY A 13 34.26 -22.70 27.79
C GLY A 13 33.81 -21.24 27.55
N LEU A 14 34.74 -20.30 27.49
CA LEU A 14 34.34 -18.87 27.39
C LEU A 14 34.20 -18.35 25.96
N THR A 15 34.77 -19.03 24.97
CA THR A 15 34.72 -18.58 23.58
C THR A 15 33.40 -18.95 22.89
N ALA A 16 32.67 -19.95 23.34
CA ALA A 16 31.39 -20.35 22.75
C ALA A 16 30.23 -19.41 23.09
N LEU A 17 30.28 -18.71 24.23
CA LEU A 17 29.22 -17.77 24.63
C LEU A 17 29.30 -16.43 23.92
N ALA A 18 30.49 -16.01 23.46
CA ALA A 18 30.70 -14.76 22.75
C ALA A 18 30.21 -14.83 21.26
N ALA A 19 30.16 -16.02 20.67
CA ALA A 19 29.71 -16.21 19.29
C ALA A 19 28.18 -16.12 19.13
N LEU A 20 27.39 -16.33 20.19
CA LEU A 20 25.93 -16.18 20.14
C LEU A 20 25.44 -14.74 20.20
N ALA A 21 26.27 -13.82 20.65
CA ALA A 21 25.91 -12.38 20.77
C ALA A 21 26.02 -11.61 19.45
N CYS A 22 26.55 -12.21 18.39
CA CYS A 22 26.73 -11.59 17.07
C CYS A 22 25.74 -12.09 16.01
N LEU A 23 24.63 -12.73 16.40
CA LEU A 23 23.57 -13.00 15.45
C LEU A 23 22.95 -11.66 15.04
N PRO A 24 22.94 -11.31 13.73
CA PRO A 24 22.28 -10.10 13.28
C PRO A 24 20.82 -10.23 13.68
N SER A 25 20.30 -9.27 14.44
CA SER A 25 18.85 -9.13 14.61
C SER A 25 18.23 -9.06 13.22
N PRO A 26 17.12 -9.76 12.95
CA PRO A 26 16.41 -9.57 11.70
C PRO A 26 16.11 -8.08 11.56
N ALA A 27 16.79 -7.41 10.63
CA ALA A 27 16.46 -6.05 10.28
C ALA A 27 15.06 -6.10 9.70
N ASP A 28 14.12 -5.40 10.33
CA ASP A 28 12.76 -5.20 9.83
C ASP A 28 12.88 -4.35 8.56
N ALA A 29 13.17 -5.00 7.44
CA ALA A 29 13.52 -4.35 6.18
C ALA A 29 12.28 -3.83 5.42
N HIS A 30 11.07 -4.14 5.86
CA HIS A 30 9.80 -3.77 5.22
C HIS A 30 8.73 -3.46 6.26
N PRO A 31 7.81 -2.52 5.96
CA PRO A 31 7.75 -1.64 4.78
C PRO A 31 8.61 -0.37 4.92
N HIS A 32 8.88 0.30 3.78
CA HIS A 32 9.61 1.58 3.73
C HIS A 32 8.69 2.78 3.59
N VAL A 33 7.49 2.58 3.05
CA VAL A 33 6.48 3.61 2.84
C VAL A 33 5.15 3.15 3.43
N TRP A 34 4.44 4.05 4.11
CA TRP A 34 3.10 3.81 4.64
C TRP A 34 2.10 4.77 4.03
N ILE A 35 1.02 4.22 3.49
CA ILE A 35 -0.06 4.95 2.85
C ILE A 35 -1.38 4.53 3.46
N THR A 36 -2.17 5.50 3.93
CA THR A 36 -3.60 5.26 4.17
C THR A 36 -4.38 5.65 2.92
N TYR A 37 -5.31 4.82 2.48
CA TYR A 37 -6.05 5.07 1.25
C TYR A 37 -7.56 4.97 1.40
N GLY A 38 -8.26 5.60 0.46
CA GLY A 38 -9.67 5.44 0.21
C GLY A 38 -9.96 5.40 -1.27
N ALA A 39 -11.17 4.95 -1.63
CA ALA A 39 -11.61 4.90 -3.01
C ALA A 39 -13.12 5.17 -3.13
N GLN A 40 -13.49 5.90 -4.16
CA GLN A 40 -14.86 6.01 -4.65
C GLN A 40 -14.99 5.13 -5.88
N ILE A 41 -15.79 4.08 -5.79
CA ILE A 41 -16.09 3.18 -6.90
C ILE A 41 -17.13 3.88 -7.78
N GLN A 42 -16.71 4.28 -8.96
CA GLN A 42 -17.53 5.07 -9.88
C GLN A 42 -18.58 4.21 -10.57
N LEU A 43 -19.84 4.63 -10.47
CA LEU A 43 -20.96 3.97 -11.09
C LEU A 43 -21.58 4.84 -12.19
N GLU A 44 -21.70 4.29 -13.38
CA GLU A 44 -22.46 4.86 -14.49
C GLU A 44 -23.49 3.84 -14.99
N GLN A 45 -24.77 4.21 -15.00
CA GLN A 45 -25.85 3.34 -15.49
C GLN A 45 -25.81 1.90 -14.89
N GLN A 46 -25.56 1.81 -13.57
CA GLN A 46 -25.40 0.53 -12.84
C GLN A 46 -24.18 -0.30 -13.26
N LYS A 47 -23.20 0.31 -13.88
CA LYS A 47 -21.91 -0.33 -14.18
C LYS A 47 -20.81 0.30 -13.37
N VAL A 48 -19.89 -0.50 -12.85
CA VAL A 48 -18.62 -0.01 -12.32
C VAL A 48 -17.73 0.38 -13.48
N THR A 49 -17.35 1.65 -13.57
CA THR A 49 -16.54 2.20 -14.66
C THR A 49 -15.10 2.51 -14.24
N GLY A 50 -14.84 2.68 -12.94
CA GLY A 50 -13.52 3.02 -12.44
C GLY A 50 -13.49 3.30 -10.94
N PHE A 51 -12.36 3.79 -10.49
CA PHE A 51 -12.06 4.04 -9.08
C PHE A 51 -11.38 5.39 -8.96
N ARG A 52 -11.97 6.30 -8.18
CA ARG A 52 -11.30 7.50 -7.76
C ARG A 52 -10.60 7.21 -6.45
N GLU A 53 -9.28 7.13 -6.47
CA GLU A 53 -8.47 6.81 -5.30
C GLU A 53 -7.85 8.05 -4.69
N ASP A 54 -7.69 8.07 -3.38
CA ASP A 54 -6.88 9.02 -2.65
C ASP A 54 -5.92 8.28 -1.72
N TRP A 55 -4.64 8.64 -1.80
CA TRP A 55 -3.54 8.05 -1.05
C TRP A 55 -2.87 9.10 -0.19
N THR A 56 -2.93 8.95 1.11
CA THR A 56 -2.24 9.82 2.08
C THR A 56 -0.97 9.15 2.55
N PHE A 57 0.17 9.76 2.25
CA PHE A 57 1.47 9.27 2.70
C PHE A 57 1.66 9.63 4.17
N THR A 58 1.75 8.61 5.02
CA THR A 58 1.86 8.78 6.47
C THR A 58 3.29 8.65 6.98
N LYS A 59 4.15 7.88 6.29
CA LYS A 59 5.56 7.69 6.62
C LYS A 59 6.37 7.27 5.38
N GLY A 60 7.66 7.61 5.34
CA GLY A 60 8.64 7.10 4.38
C GLY A 60 8.76 7.87 3.07
N PHE A 61 7.72 8.55 2.64
CA PHE A 61 7.67 9.37 1.45
C PHE A 61 7.22 10.78 1.87
N PRO A 62 7.69 11.85 1.36
CA PRO A 62 8.44 12.16 0.14
C PRO A 62 9.91 12.52 0.37
N ALA A 63 10.56 12.08 1.45
CA ALA A 63 11.96 12.44 1.76
C ALA A 63 12.95 12.09 0.62
N MET A 64 12.52 11.25 -0.34
CA MET A 64 13.34 10.84 -1.49
C MET A 64 13.12 11.68 -2.75
N LEU A 65 12.25 12.69 -2.70
CA LEU A 65 11.93 13.54 -3.86
C LEU A 65 12.57 14.91 -3.73
N SER A 66 13.04 15.42 -4.86
CA SER A 66 13.68 16.73 -4.98
C SER A 66 12.70 17.91 -4.97
N VAL A 67 11.47 17.72 -4.47
CA VAL A 67 10.48 18.79 -4.36
C VAL A 67 10.49 19.36 -2.96
N ASP A 68 10.83 20.63 -2.84
CA ASP A 68 10.73 21.35 -1.58
C ASP A 68 9.28 21.76 -1.32
N LEU A 69 8.68 21.13 -0.31
CA LEU A 69 7.30 21.38 0.11
C LEU A 69 7.19 22.45 1.21
N SER A 70 8.31 22.98 1.70
CA SER A 70 8.33 23.90 2.85
C SER A 70 7.63 25.23 2.59
N HIS A 71 7.50 25.63 1.32
CA HIS A 71 6.82 26.87 0.91
C HIS A 71 5.29 26.73 0.79
N TYR A 72 4.76 25.49 0.90
CA TYR A 72 3.32 25.27 0.87
C TYR A 72 2.73 25.31 2.28
N PRO A 73 1.52 25.89 2.48
CA PRO A 73 0.78 25.72 3.73
C PRO A 73 0.40 24.24 3.95
N ALA A 74 0.08 23.90 5.20
CA ALA A 74 -0.27 22.53 5.58
C ALA A 74 -1.46 21.93 4.80
N ASP A 75 -2.33 22.79 4.30
CA ASP A 75 -3.45 22.44 3.42
C ASP A 75 -3.35 23.26 2.13
N ALA A 76 -2.92 22.61 1.05
CA ALA A 76 -2.73 23.25 -0.25
C ALA A 76 -2.81 22.23 -1.39
N VAL A 77 -3.29 22.65 -2.54
CA VAL A 77 -3.09 21.94 -3.81
C VAL A 77 -1.75 22.40 -4.39
N LEU A 78 -0.91 21.48 -4.81
CA LEU A 78 0.39 21.81 -5.36
C LEU A 78 0.24 22.48 -6.76
N SER A 79 1.25 23.25 -7.13
CA SER A 79 1.34 23.83 -8.47
C SER A 79 1.38 22.75 -9.55
N ASP A 80 0.99 23.10 -10.77
CA ASP A 80 1.08 22.18 -11.91
C ASP A 80 2.50 21.65 -12.12
N LYS A 81 3.49 22.52 -11.95
CA LYS A 81 4.91 22.15 -12.07
C LYS A 81 5.31 21.08 -11.05
N ASP A 82 4.93 21.25 -9.79
CA ASP A 82 5.31 20.31 -8.74
C ASP A 82 4.50 19.01 -8.86
N ARG A 83 3.20 19.10 -9.20
CA ARG A 83 2.37 17.92 -9.56
C ARG A 83 3.04 17.11 -10.67
N ASP A 84 3.47 17.74 -11.75
CA ASP A 84 4.08 17.08 -12.90
C ASP A 84 5.43 16.46 -12.53
N THR A 85 6.19 17.11 -11.62
CA THR A 85 7.41 16.54 -11.06
C THR A 85 7.13 15.26 -10.29
N PHE A 86 6.11 15.24 -9.41
CA PHE A 86 5.69 14.04 -8.69
C PHE A 86 5.20 12.94 -9.63
N ARG A 87 4.43 13.32 -10.65
CA ARG A 87 3.93 12.40 -11.66
C ARG A 87 5.08 11.68 -12.37
N GLN A 88 6.01 12.44 -12.95
CA GLN A 88 7.11 11.90 -13.76
C GLN A 88 8.15 11.13 -12.92
N SER A 89 8.48 11.64 -11.73
CA SER A 89 9.54 11.05 -10.91
C SER A 89 9.09 9.81 -10.13
N ALA A 90 7.79 9.65 -9.87
CA ALA A 90 7.28 8.58 -9.03
C ALA A 90 6.03 7.88 -9.60
N PHE A 91 4.93 8.64 -9.81
CA PHE A 91 3.62 8.06 -10.08
C PHE A 91 3.57 7.25 -11.39
N ASP A 92 4.12 7.76 -12.49
CA ASP A 92 4.07 7.09 -13.79
C ASP A 92 4.81 5.72 -13.77
N SER A 93 5.80 5.56 -12.88
CA SER A 93 6.52 4.30 -12.70
C SER A 93 5.64 3.17 -12.14
N LEU A 94 4.53 3.53 -11.47
CA LEU A 94 3.61 2.58 -10.83
C LEU A 94 2.76 1.81 -11.85
N LYS A 95 2.75 2.22 -13.10
CA LYS A 95 2.09 1.49 -14.21
C LYS A 95 2.48 0.03 -14.27
N ARG A 96 3.76 -0.31 -14.03
CA ARG A 96 4.27 -1.70 -14.06
C ARG A 96 3.75 -2.59 -12.92
N VAL A 97 3.13 -2.00 -11.90
CA VAL A 97 2.51 -2.71 -10.77
C VAL A 97 1.00 -2.41 -10.70
N ASP A 98 0.40 -1.97 -11.82
CA ASP A 98 -1.01 -1.60 -11.95
C ASP A 98 -1.46 -0.64 -10.85
N TYR A 99 -0.62 0.35 -10.52
CA TYR A 99 -0.86 1.33 -9.45
C TYR A 99 -1.24 0.68 -8.11
N PHE A 100 -0.70 -0.52 -7.84
CA PHE A 100 -1.03 -1.36 -6.66
C PHE A 100 -2.51 -1.72 -6.53
N THR A 101 -3.35 -1.32 -7.48
CA THR A 101 -4.79 -1.56 -7.46
C THR A 101 -5.12 -2.98 -7.93
N ARG A 102 -5.96 -3.66 -7.17
CA ARG A 102 -6.34 -5.05 -7.39
C ARG A 102 -7.86 -5.15 -7.40
N ILE A 103 -8.39 -5.59 -8.53
CA ILE A 103 -9.83 -5.69 -8.75
C ILE A 103 -10.13 -7.09 -9.25
N PHE A 104 -11.07 -7.75 -8.60
CA PHE A 104 -11.47 -9.10 -8.98
C PHE A 104 -12.99 -9.21 -9.10
N VAL A 105 -13.43 -10.03 -10.03
CA VAL A 105 -14.82 -10.50 -10.15
C VAL A 105 -14.78 -12.01 -10.24
N ASN A 106 -15.41 -12.69 -9.28
CA ASN A 106 -15.39 -14.17 -9.17
C ASN A 106 -13.96 -14.75 -9.26
N GLY A 107 -12.99 -14.08 -8.59
CA GLY A 107 -11.58 -14.49 -8.58
C GLY A 107 -10.80 -14.15 -9.86
N LYS A 108 -11.45 -13.64 -10.91
CA LYS A 108 -10.77 -13.19 -12.13
C LYS A 108 -10.33 -11.73 -11.95
N ARG A 109 -9.04 -11.45 -12.12
CA ARG A 109 -8.49 -10.09 -12.09
C ARG A 109 -8.98 -9.29 -13.30
N LEU A 110 -9.37 -8.05 -13.06
CA LEU A 110 -9.74 -7.09 -14.08
C LEU A 110 -8.60 -6.14 -14.40
N ALA A 111 -8.51 -5.74 -15.65
CA ALA A 111 -7.53 -4.78 -16.13
C ALA A 111 -8.06 -3.34 -15.99
N THR A 112 -7.15 -2.43 -15.67
CA THR A 112 -7.39 -0.99 -15.59
C THR A 112 -6.80 -0.27 -16.80
N GLY A 113 -7.35 0.90 -17.10
CA GLY A 113 -6.81 1.81 -18.11
C GLY A 113 -5.75 2.76 -17.53
N GLU A 114 -5.38 3.77 -18.32
CA GLU A 114 -4.44 4.81 -17.88
C GLU A 114 -5.11 5.71 -16.84
N PRO A 115 -4.38 6.10 -15.76
CA PRO A 115 -4.89 7.02 -14.76
C PRO A 115 -5.22 8.39 -15.35
N LYS A 116 -6.31 8.98 -14.85
CA LYS A 116 -6.77 10.32 -15.19
C LYS A 116 -6.80 11.20 -13.95
N ASP A 117 -6.89 12.49 -14.14
CA ASP A 117 -7.13 13.50 -13.10
C ASP A 117 -6.14 13.39 -11.91
N PHE A 118 -4.87 13.04 -12.22
CA PHE A 118 -3.83 12.98 -11.18
C PHE A 118 -3.61 14.36 -10.58
N SER A 119 -3.73 14.44 -9.28
CA SER A 119 -3.46 15.65 -8.50
C SER A 119 -2.66 15.33 -7.24
N VAL A 120 -1.93 16.34 -6.77
CA VAL A 120 -1.11 16.28 -5.56
C VAL A 120 -1.50 17.44 -4.65
N ALA A 121 -1.68 17.14 -3.38
CA ALA A 121 -2.04 18.12 -2.36
C ALA A 121 -1.30 17.84 -1.06
N LEU A 122 -1.23 18.84 -0.19
CA LEU A 122 -0.98 18.67 1.24
C LEU A 122 -2.31 18.73 1.98
N ARG A 123 -2.48 17.84 2.96
CA ARG A 123 -3.59 17.85 3.91
C ARG A 123 -3.05 17.57 5.31
N GLY A 124 -3.17 18.57 6.20
CA GLY A 124 -2.53 18.51 7.51
C GLY A 124 -1.02 18.25 7.42
N GLY A 125 -0.35 18.85 6.43
CA GLY A 125 1.08 18.67 6.18
C GLY A 125 1.49 17.31 5.58
N LYS A 126 0.54 16.43 5.28
CA LYS A 126 0.81 15.12 4.65
C LYS A 126 0.55 15.20 3.15
N LEU A 127 1.42 14.57 2.38
CA LEU A 127 1.25 14.47 0.93
C LEU A 127 0.06 13.55 0.61
N VAL A 128 -0.77 14.00 -0.33
CA VAL A 128 -1.93 13.25 -0.81
C VAL A 128 -1.91 13.19 -2.33
N TYR A 129 -1.96 11.98 -2.87
CA TYR A 129 -2.27 11.76 -4.28
C TYR A 129 -3.76 11.50 -4.46
N THR A 130 -4.33 12.04 -5.52
CA THR A 130 -5.68 11.69 -5.97
C THR A 130 -5.65 11.43 -7.46
N PHE A 131 -6.30 10.37 -7.92
CA PHE A 131 -6.38 10.03 -9.33
C PHE A 131 -7.61 9.17 -9.62
N VAL A 132 -8.00 9.06 -10.87
CA VAL A 132 -9.05 8.16 -11.34
C VAL A 132 -8.41 7.04 -12.15
N LEU A 133 -8.68 5.80 -11.77
CA LEU A 133 -8.23 4.61 -12.47
C LEU A 133 -9.45 3.95 -13.13
N PRO A 134 -9.66 4.13 -14.46
CA PRO A 134 -10.80 3.55 -15.15
C PRO A 134 -10.61 2.03 -15.31
N LEU A 135 -11.70 1.27 -15.31
CA LEU A 135 -11.70 -0.09 -15.83
C LEU A 135 -11.54 -0.08 -17.36
N GLN A 136 -10.82 -1.05 -17.92
CA GLN A 136 -10.80 -1.23 -19.38
C GLN A 136 -12.18 -1.66 -19.91
N GLU A 137 -12.86 -2.51 -19.17
CA GLU A 137 -14.21 -2.95 -19.46
C GLU A 137 -15.10 -2.71 -18.23
N PRO A 138 -16.18 -1.90 -18.36
CA PRO A 138 -17.14 -1.70 -17.28
C PRO A 138 -17.81 -3.00 -16.84
N VAL A 139 -18.11 -3.11 -15.55
CA VAL A 139 -18.76 -4.28 -14.95
C VAL A 139 -20.19 -3.97 -14.57
N ASP A 140 -21.14 -4.73 -15.08
CA ASP A 140 -22.56 -4.60 -14.74
C ASP A 140 -22.84 -5.00 -13.28
N LEU A 141 -23.66 -4.21 -12.58
CA LEU A 141 -24.21 -4.57 -11.28
C LEU A 141 -25.68 -5.02 -11.43
N PRO A 142 -26.15 -5.97 -10.63
CA PRO A 142 -25.44 -6.69 -9.57
C PRO A 142 -24.45 -7.73 -10.08
N VAL A 143 -23.33 -7.87 -9.42
CA VAL A 143 -22.33 -8.90 -9.72
C VAL A 143 -21.90 -9.58 -8.41
N SER A 144 -21.76 -10.89 -8.42
CA SER A 144 -21.22 -11.63 -7.29
C SER A 144 -19.68 -11.60 -7.31
N GLY A 145 -19.08 -11.68 -6.11
CA GLY A 145 -17.63 -11.81 -5.97
C GLY A 145 -16.83 -10.61 -6.45
N PHE A 146 -17.41 -9.39 -6.44
CA PHE A 146 -16.66 -8.17 -6.72
C PHE A 146 -15.80 -7.80 -5.51
N GLN A 147 -14.50 -7.63 -5.75
CA GLN A 147 -13.53 -7.29 -4.73
C GLN A 147 -12.57 -6.22 -5.24
N PHE A 148 -12.29 -5.23 -4.40
CA PHE A 148 -11.35 -4.14 -4.65
C PHE A 148 -10.38 -4.01 -3.47
N GLY A 149 -9.11 -3.76 -3.75
CA GLY A 149 -8.12 -3.44 -2.75
C GLY A 149 -6.87 -2.81 -3.37
N VAL A 150 -6.02 -2.26 -2.51
CA VAL A 150 -4.74 -1.68 -2.90
C VAL A 150 -3.65 -2.30 -2.05
N TRP A 151 -2.66 -2.93 -2.69
CA TRP A 151 -1.52 -3.54 -2.00
C TRP A 151 -0.31 -3.75 -2.89
N ASP A 152 0.85 -3.73 -2.26
CA ASP A 152 2.13 -4.10 -2.85
C ASP A 152 2.46 -5.56 -2.50
N GLU A 153 2.66 -6.40 -3.51
CA GLU A 153 2.98 -7.82 -3.34
C GLU A 153 4.30 -8.04 -2.59
N ASN A 154 5.26 -7.11 -2.74
CA ASN A 154 6.54 -7.15 -2.05
C ASN A 154 6.50 -6.50 -0.66
N TYR A 155 5.39 -5.84 -0.32
CA TYR A 155 5.21 -5.14 0.95
C TYR A 155 6.28 -4.05 1.21
N PHE A 156 6.87 -3.49 0.14
CA PHE A 156 7.73 -2.32 0.24
C PHE A 156 6.91 -1.09 0.64
N VAL A 157 5.66 -1.03 0.15
CA VAL A 157 4.64 -0.06 0.53
C VAL A 157 3.56 -0.78 1.33
N ALA A 158 3.33 -0.36 2.57
CA ALA A 158 2.17 -0.77 3.36
C ALA A 158 0.99 0.13 3.03
N PHE A 159 -0.07 -0.47 2.53
CA PHE A 159 -1.35 0.19 2.30
C PHE A 159 -2.34 -0.16 3.39
N GLU A 160 -2.93 0.86 4.01
CA GLU A 160 -3.97 0.72 5.01
C GLU A 160 -5.26 1.37 4.51
N MET A 161 -6.32 0.57 4.38
CA MET A 161 -7.64 1.07 4.02
C MET A 161 -8.23 1.83 5.19
N ARG A 162 -8.71 3.08 4.98
CA ARG A 162 -9.46 3.80 6.03
C ARG A 162 -10.76 3.06 6.37
N ALA A 163 -11.26 3.21 7.60
CA ALA A 163 -12.44 2.48 8.08
C ALA A 163 -13.64 2.61 7.13
N ASP A 164 -13.98 3.82 6.69
CA ASP A 164 -15.02 4.11 5.71
C ASP A 164 -14.42 4.53 4.37
N GLY A 165 -13.25 3.97 4.04
CA GLY A 165 -12.41 4.43 2.94
C GLY A 165 -12.93 4.06 1.56
N VAL A 166 -13.75 3.02 1.43
CA VAL A 166 -14.29 2.60 0.13
C VAL A 166 -15.80 2.82 0.10
N GLN A 167 -16.26 3.54 -0.91
CA GLN A 167 -17.66 3.91 -1.10
C GLN A 167 -18.06 3.80 -2.56
N LEU A 168 -19.37 3.67 -2.83
CA LEU A 168 -19.94 3.75 -4.17
C LEU A 168 -20.28 5.20 -4.50
N ASP A 169 -19.99 5.65 -5.70
CA ASP A 169 -20.31 6.98 -6.20
C ASP A 169 -20.99 6.91 -7.58
N PRO A 170 -22.29 7.25 -7.67
CA PRO A 170 -23.20 7.61 -6.58
C PRO A 170 -23.54 6.42 -5.67
N PRO A 171 -24.00 6.68 -4.43
CA PRO A 171 -24.42 5.64 -3.51
C PRO A 171 -25.52 4.75 -4.11
N ALA A 172 -25.41 3.43 -3.96
CA ALA A 172 -26.39 2.46 -4.44
C ALA A 172 -27.04 1.75 -3.25
N ALA A 173 -28.30 2.06 -2.98
CA ALA A 173 -29.02 1.60 -1.79
C ALA A 173 -29.14 0.07 -1.64
N ARG A 174 -29.00 -0.68 -2.72
CA ARG A 174 -29.06 -2.15 -2.75
C ARG A 174 -27.71 -2.81 -2.55
N CYS A 175 -26.61 -2.02 -2.52
CA CYS A 175 -25.27 -2.55 -2.44
C CYS A 175 -24.69 -2.30 -1.06
N HIS A 176 -23.95 -3.29 -0.57
CA HIS A 176 -23.24 -3.20 0.70
C HIS A 176 -21.74 -3.44 0.43
N ILE A 177 -20.91 -2.64 1.12
CA ILE A 177 -19.45 -2.83 1.10
C ILE A 177 -19.04 -3.37 2.47
N THR A 178 -18.26 -4.45 2.45
CA THR A 178 -17.64 -5.02 3.65
C THR A 178 -16.13 -5.09 3.47
N ASN A 179 -15.39 -4.59 4.46
CA ASN A 179 -13.94 -4.66 4.47
C ASN A 179 -13.50 -5.93 5.18
N VAL A 180 -12.73 -6.76 4.50
CA VAL A 180 -12.27 -8.05 5.01
C VAL A 180 -10.78 -8.27 4.66
N PRO A 181 -10.02 -9.00 5.49
CA PRO A 181 -8.69 -9.47 5.10
C PRO A 181 -8.81 -10.39 3.88
N ASP A 182 -8.04 -10.11 2.84
CA ASP A 182 -7.97 -10.93 1.64
C ASP A 182 -7.02 -12.12 1.89
N ARG A 183 -7.61 -13.27 2.17
CA ARG A 183 -6.86 -14.51 2.44
C ARG A 183 -6.47 -15.25 1.15
N ASP A 184 -7.05 -14.86 0.02
CA ASP A 184 -6.79 -15.48 -1.27
C ASP A 184 -5.52 -14.89 -1.94
N HIS A 185 -5.15 -13.66 -1.54
CA HIS A 185 -3.99 -12.94 -2.10
C HIS A 185 -3.04 -12.46 -0.98
N PRO A 186 -2.43 -13.37 -0.21
CA PRO A 186 -1.45 -12.98 0.81
C PRO A 186 -0.21 -12.39 0.13
N VAL A 187 0.36 -11.36 0.76
CA VAL A 187 1.58 -10.69 0.29
C VAL A 187 2.76 -10.95 1.22
N PHE A 188 3.95 -10.48 0.85
CA PHE A 188 5.16 -10.63 1.64
C PHE A 188 5.38 -12.09 2.10
N PHE A 189 5.57 -12.98 1.12
CA PHE A 189 5.79 -14.42 1.33
C PHE A 189 4.66 -15.11 2.15
N GLY A 190 3.45 -14.60 2.06
CA GLY A 190 2.29 -15.14 2.76
C GLY A 190 2.09 -14.64 4.20
N SER A 191 2.92 -13.69 4.65
CA SER A 191 2.90 -13.22 6.05
C SER A 191 1.86 -12.10 6.30
N VAL A 192 1.43 -11.39 5.25
CA VAL A 192 0.51 -10.26 5.35
C VAL A 192 -0.74 -10.53 4.51
N PHE A 193 -1.92 -10.31 5.09
CA PHE A 193 -3.20 -10.37 4.41
C PHE A 193 -3.72 -8.94 4.22
N PRO A 194 -3.68 -8.38 2.99
CA PRO A 194 -4.18 -7.03 2.73
C PRO A 194 -5.69 -6.95 2.96
N ASN A 195 -6.19 -5.77 3.29
CA ASN A 195 -7.63 -5.55 3.36
C ASN A 195 -8.20 -5.32 1.95
N ALA A 196 -9.36 -5.93 1.70
CA ALA A 196 -10.14 -5.74 0.49
C ALA A 196 -11.59 -5.36 0.81
N ALA A 197 -12.17 -4.51 -0.02
CA ALA A 197 -13.58 -4.18 -0.01
C ALA A 197 -14.33 -5.19 -0.89
N ARG A 198 -15.27 -5.93 -0.31
CA ARG A 198 -16.20 -6.80 -1.04
C ARG A 198 -17.52 -6.08 -1.24
N ILE A 199 -18.03 -6.10 -2.45
CA ILE A 199 -19.27 -5.45 -2.84
C ILE A 199 -20.30 -6.51 -3.13
N ALA A 200 -21.42 -6.43 -2.43
CA ALA A 200 -22.60 -7.25 -2.66
C ALA A 200 -23.80 -6.34 -2.94
N CYS A 201 -24.48 -6.56 -4.06
CA CYS A 201 -25.67 -5.84 -4.49
C CYS A 201 -26.90 -6.74 -4.52
#